data_90fcef11fdec3f6ff06bb76b0e648411
#
_entry.id   90fcef11fdec3f6ff06bb76b0e648411
#
_cell.length_a   1.000
_cell.length_b   1.000
_cell.length_c   1.000
_cell.angle_alpha   90.00
_cell.angle_beta   90.00
_cell.angle_gamma   90.00
#
_symmetry.space_group_name_H-M   'P 1'
#
loop_
_entity.id
_entity.type
_entity.pdbx_description
1 polymer ?
#
loop_
_entity_poly.entity_id
_entity_poly.type
_entity_poly.pdbx_seq_one_letter_code
_entity_poly.pdbx_strand_id
1 'polypeptide(L)'
;KLLIEGYTDSVGGDSYNQDLSDRRAQAVRDALVQRGVDTSRITARGYGKAHPVADNASPEGRAMNRRVEIVIADDKGNLRSR
;
A
#
# COMPACT_ATOMS: atom_id res chain seq x y z
N LYS A 1 -4.17 2.03 15.39
CA LYS A 1 -3.26 2.50 14.32
C LYS A 1 -3.59 1.83 13.00
N LEU A 2 -3.33 2.55 11.92
CA LEU A 2 -3.53 2.04 10.58
C LEU A 2 -2.21 2.02 9.82
N LEU A 3 -1.94 0.94 9.12
CA LEU A 3 -0.83 0.87 8.19
C LEU A 3 -1.40 0.74 6.78
N ILE A 4 -1.06 1.70 5.92
CA ILE A 4 -1.51 1.72 4.53
C ILE A 4 -0.34 1.24 3.68
N GLU A 5 -0.57 0.15 2.92
CA GLU A 5 0.45 -0.50 2.10
C GLU A 5 0.06 -0.43 0.64
N GLY A 6 0.92 0.20 -0.17
CA GLY A 6 0.72 0.31 -1.60
C GLY A 6 1.54 -0.72 -2.36
N TYR A 7 0.97 -1.27 -3.43
CA TYR A 7 1.60 -2.30 -4.26
C TYR A 7 1.41 -2.00 -5.73
N THR A 8 2.34 -2.50 -6.54
CA THR A 8 2.26 -2.42 -8.00
C THR A 8 2.30 -3.84 -8.60
N ASP A 9 2.07 -3.92 -9.91
CA ASP A 9 2.38 -5.14 -10.66
C ASP A 9 3.88 -5.18 -11.01
N SER A 10 4.29 -6.12 -11.85
CA SER A 10 5.70 -6.34 -12.19
C SER A 10 6.19 -5.49 -13.37
N VAL A 11 5.33 -4.67 -13.97
CA VAL A 11 5.69 -3.87 -15.14
C VAL A 11 6.44 -2.61 -14.72
N GLY A 12 7.55 -2.32 -15.41
CA GLY A 12 8.36 -1.14 -15.13
C GLY A 12 9.52 -1.40 -14.18
N GLY A 13 10.33 -0.38 -13.96
CA GLY A 13 11.51 -0.48 -13.10
C GLY A 13 11.17 -0.49 -11.62
N ASP A 14 12.10 -0.99 -10.82
CA ASP A 14 11.90 -1.10 -9.37
C ASP A 14 11.74 0.26 -8.69
N SER A 15 12.59 1.23 -9.05
CA SER A 15 12.51 2.57 -8.47
C SER A 15 11.21 3.28 -8.83
N TYR A 16 10.76 3.13 -10.09
CA TYR A 16 9.49 3.69 -10.53
C TYR A 16 8.32 3.12 -9.74
N ASN A 17 8.29 1.80 -9.59
CA ASN A 17 7.21 1.13 -8.88
C ASN A 17 7.24 1.40 -7.38
N GLN A 18 8.41 1.52 -6.80
CA GLN A 18 8.54 1.91 -5.40
C GLN A 18 7.95 3.31 -5.18
N ASP A 19 8.31 4.26 -6.01
CA ASP A 19 7.79 5.62 -5.92
C ASP A 19 6.27 5.67 -6.15
N LEU A 20 5.80 4.94 -7.16
CA LEU A 20 4.37 4.87 -7.48
C LEU A 20 3.56 4.30 -6.30
N SER A 21 4.04 3.22 -5.70
CA SER A 21 3.36 2.59 -4.56
C SER A 21 3.37 3.49 -3.32
N ASP A 22 4.48 4.19 -3.07
CA ASP A 22 4.55 5.17 -1.99
C ASP A 22 3.52 6.28 -2.20
N ARG A 23 3.44 6.84 -3.40
CA ARG A 23 2.48 7.91 -3.70
C ARG A 23 1.04 7.45 -3.56
N ARG A 24 0.74 6.23 -3.98
CA ARG A 24 -0.62 5.68 -3.83
C ARG A 24 -0.99 5.49 -2.36
N ALA A 25 -0.07 4.97 -1.56
CA ALA A 25 -0.30 4.82 -0.12
C ALA A 25 -0.50 6.18 0.55
N GLN A 26 0.31 7.19 0.18
CA GLN A 26 0.18 8.54 0.72
C GLN A 26 -1.16 9.19 0.33
N ALA A 27 -1.63 8.96 -0.90
CA ALA A 27 -2.91 9.50 -1.34
C ALA A 27 -4.07 8.95 -0.51
N VAL A 28 -4.04 7.67 -0.18
CA VAL A 28 -5.06 7.06 0.69
C VAL A 28 -4.96 7.64 2.10
N ARG A 29 -3.75 7.79 2.64
CA ARG A 29 -3.51 8.42 3.94
C ARG A 29 -4.11 9.83 3.98
N ASP A 30 -3.82 10.63 2.97
CA ASP A 30 -4.31 12.01 2.90
C ASP A 30 -5.83 12.08 2.86
N ALA A 31 -6.47 11.17 2.12
CA ALA A 31 -7.94 11.08 2.07
C ALA A 31 -8.52 10.76 3.45
N LEU A 32 -7.89 9.86 4.20
CA LEU A 32 -8.34 9.53 5.56
C LEU A 32 -8.16 10.70 6.51
N VAL A 33 -7.06 11.42 6.41
CA VAL A 33 -6.79 12.62 7.22
C VAL A 33 -7.86 13.67 6.97
N GLN A 34 -8.23 13.90 5.71
CA GLN A 34 -9.29 14.85 5.35
C GLN A 34 -10.65 14.45 5.93
N ARG A 35 -10.86 13.17 6.22
CA ARG A 35 -12.10 12.66 6.81
C ARG A 35 -12.02 12.59 8.33
N GLY A 36 -11.00 13.15 8.95
CA GLY A 36 -10.91 13.28 10.38
C GLY A 36 -10.05 12.25 11.12
N VAL A 37 -9.35 11.38 10.39
CA VAL A 37 -8.42 10.45 11.04
C VAL A 37 -7.14 11.18 11.41
N ASP A 38 -6.69 11.02 12.64
CA ASP A 38 -5.48 11.68 13.15
C ASP A 38 -4.25 11.15 12.42
N THR A 39 -3.40 12.05 11.91
CA THR A 39 -2.18 11.70 11.19
C THR A 39 -1.24 10.82 12.02
N SER A 40 -1.19 11.01 13.34
CA SER A 40 -0.35 10.23 14.23
C SER A 40 -0.75 8.74 14.29
N ARG A 41 -1.95 8.40 13.80
CA ARG A 41 -2.48 7.03 13.81
C ARG A 41 -2.28 6.31 12.50
N ILE A 42 -1.72 6.96 11.49
CA ILE A 42 -1.60 6.40 10.15
C ILE A 42 -0.14 6.37 9.72
N THR A 43 0.30 5.21 9.26
CA THR A 43 1.59 5.05 8.58
C THR A 43 1.31 4.57 7.16
N ALA A 44 1.92 5.22 6.17
CA ALA A 44 1.77 4.84 4.77
C ALA A 44 3.11 4.40 4.21
N ARG A 45 3.12 3.28 3.48
CA ARG A 45 4.34 2.69 2.95
C ARG A 45 4.07 2.01 1.61
N GLY A 46 4.97 2.22 0.64
CA GLY A 46 4.95 1.49 -0.61
C GLY A 46 5.87 0.29 -0.57
N TYR A 47 5.43 -0.80 -1.18
CA TYR A 47 6.22 -2.03 -1.32
C TYR A 47 6.61 -2.30 -2.77
N GLY A 48 6.23 -1.43 -3.71
CA GLY A 48 6.55 -1.65 -5.12
C GLY A 48 5.98 -2.96 -5.65
N LYS A 49 6.82 -3.76 -6.30
CA LYS A 49 6.44 -5.05 -6.88
C LYS A 49 6.40 -6.21 -5.87
N ALA A 50 6.79 -5.96 -4.62
CA ALA A 50 6.86 -7.02 -3.62
C ALA A 50 5.48 -7.57 -3.28
N HIS A 51 5.44 -8.82 -2.83
CA HIS A 51 4.24 -9.48 -2.32
C HIS A 51 3.07 -9.54 -3.31
N PRO A 52 3.27 -10.08 -4.53
CA PRO A 52 2.15 -10.23 -5.46
C PRO A 52 1.11 -11.20 -4.90
N VAL A 53 -0.17 -10.91 -5.16
CA VAL A 53 -1.30 -11.76 -4.75
C VAL A 53 -1.87 -12.54 -5.93
N ALA A 54 -1.42 -12.26 -7.15
CA ALA A 54 -1.90 -12.89 -8.35
C ALA A 54 -0.77 -12.99 -9.38
N ASP A 55 -1.05 -13.66 -10.49
CA ASP A 55 -0.09 -13.89 -11.56
C ASP A 55 0.17 -12.61 -12.36
N ASN A 56 1.41 -12.15 -12.38
CA ASN A 56 1.82 -10.98 -13.15
C ASN A 56 1.89 -11.25 -14.66
N ALA A 57 1.82 -12.50 -15.08
CA ALA A 57 1.83 -12.85 -16.50
C ALA A 57 0.51 -12.54 -17.19
N SER A 58 -0.59 -12.41 -16.44
CA SER A 58 -1.90 -12.11 -17.01
C SER A 58 -2.31 -10.67 -16.70
N PRO A 59 -3.08 -10.01 -17.60
CA PRO A 59 -3.61 -8.68 -17.31
C PRO A 59 -4.50 -8.65 -16.07
N GLU A 60 -5.30 -9.68 -15.87
CA GLU A 60 -6.19 -9.80 -14.71
C GLU A 60 -5.38 -9.93 -13.42
N GLY A 61 -4.33 -10.75 -13.42
CA GLY A 61 -3.45 -10.90 -12.27
C GLY A 61 -2.70 -9.62 -11.94
N ARG A 62 -2.21 -8.92 -12.96
CA ARG A 62 -1.56 -7.62 -12.75
C ARG A 62 -2.50 -6.60 -12.14
N ALA A 63 -3.76 -6.56 -12.59
CA ALA A 63 -4.77 -5.66 -12.03
C ALA A 63 -4.99 -5.93 -10.54
N MET A 64 -4.99 -7.19 -10.12
CA MET A 64 -5.13 -7.56 -8.72
C MET A 64 -3.90 -7.18 -7.90
N ASN A 65 -2.72 -7.16 -8.49
CA ASN A 65 -1.50 -6.75 -7.80
C ASN A 65 -1.41 -5.24 -7.59
N ARG A 66 -2.02 -4.44 -8.46
CA ARG A 66 -2.09 -2.98 -8.32
C ARG A 66 -3.15 -2.63 -7.27
N ARG A 67 -2.73 -2.59 -6.02
CA ARG A 67 -3.68 -2.43 -4.91
C ARG A 67 -3.10 -1.63 -3.75
N VAL A 68 -4.00 -1.20 -2.87
CA VAL A 68 -3.64 -0.65 -1.56
C VAL A 68 -4.34 -1.51 -0.51
N GLU A 69 -3.59 -1.94 0.49
CA GLU A 69 -4.12 -2.69 1.61
C GLU A 69 -4.09 -1.83 2.87
N ILE A 70 -5.11 -1.92 3.69
CA ILE A 70 -5.16 -1.23 4.98
C ILE A 70 -5.09 -2.28 6.07
N VAL A 71 -4.04 -2.20 6.88
CA VAL A 71 -3.81 -3.12 7.99
C VAL A 71 -4.10 -2.38 9.30
N ILE A 72 -4.91 -2.98 10.15
CA ILE A 72 -5.29 -2.39 11.43
C ILE A 72 -4.38 -2.97 12.50
N ALA A 73 -3.71 -2.09 13.27
CA ALA A 73 -2.88 -2.48 14.40
C ALA A 73 -3.74 -2.59 15.66
N ASP A 74 -3.29 -3.41 16.60
CA ASP A 74 -3.91 -3.47 17.93
C ASP A 74 -3.56 -2.23 18.77
N ASP A 75 -4.12 -2.14 19.97
CA ASP A 75 -3.91 -1.01 20.87
C ASP A 75 -2.46 -0.85 21.33
N LYS A 76 -1.67 -1.89 21.20
CA LYS A 76 -0.25 -1.87 21.57
C LYS A 76 0.64 -1.51 20.39
N GLY A 77 0.07 -1.24 19.23
CA GLY A 77 0.79 -0.87 18.04
C GLY A 77 1.42 -2.04 17.28
N ASN A 78 1.01 -3.28 17.58
CA ASN A 78 1.49 -4.44 16.85
C ASN A 78 0.85 -4.49 15.48
N LEU A 79 1.65 -4.29 14.45
CA LEU A 79 1.19 -4.27 13.08
C LEU A 79 1.41 -5.63 12.42
N ARG A 80 0.45 -6.02 11.61
CA ARG A 80 0.58 -7.20 10.74
C ARG A 80 1.24 -6.79 9.42
N SER A 81 2.34 -6.12 9.52
CA SER A 81 3.11 -5.65 8.38
C SER A 81 3.84 -6.79 7.69
N ARG A 82 4.06 -6.64 6.41
CA ARG A 82 4.87 -7.58 5.64
C ARG A 82 6.36 -7.36 5.84
#